data_96ade21597153ce6e9dedc69177efdab
#
_entry.id   96ade21597153ce6e9dedc69177efdab
#
_cell.length_a   1.000
_cell.length_b   1.000
_cell.length_c   1.000
_cell.angle_alpha   90.00
_cell.angle_beta   90.00
_cell.angle_gamma   90.00
#
_symmetry.space_group_name_H-M   'P 1'
#
loop_
_entity.id
_entity.type
_entity.pdbx_description
1 polymer ?
#
loop_
_entity_poly.entity_id
_entity_poly.type
_entity_poly.pdbx_seq_one_letter_code
_entity_poly.pdbx_strand_id
1 'polypeptide(L)'
;MSNDHLTDIAYRHFIESVKDYAIYMLSADGTVISWNEGARRAKGYLSDEIIGRYFGLFYSEAEQLSGVPAKNLEIALRSGQFEGEGWRYRKDGSRFWAHVMIDTIRDEQNTLLGFAKITRDISEQKAINDRIAWMARYDALTGLPNRVEFFERVEKLITGNDARRFAIFTIDLDKFKEINDLQGHLIGDQLLQRVAGAVLKTLQKEEMVARFGGDEFVAVKPFSDEGEVDAFAARLWHCFSGKQTFAATEVVLSASIGISVYPEDGTDINTILSNSDLAMYRAKSSLDHKICWYEREMDDKTRQRNMMAADIRRGIHAGEFSLHYQAIRNIKDRSITGYEALLRWQHPQLGTIPPDVFIPIAEESGAIVPLGYWVLEQVCNESLENGLNRKVSVNISPVQLRHRSFIEKVREILMRTAYPVSLLEFEVTETAFVINKQLAFSVLHHLQKMGISIALDDFGTGYSSLSMLRDFHFDVIKLDRSFMTDVESNPQVRSFVRAIISLGNSINTPLIAEGVETAGQLQILEEEGCDEMQGFLFGEPV
;
A
#
# COMPACT_ATOMS: atom_id res chain seq x y z
N MET A 1 -38.56 62.94 30.76
CA MET A 1 -38.46 62.14 29.53
C MET A 1 -39.48 61.02 29.66
N SER A 2 -40.40 60.88 28.71
CA SER A 2 -41.43 59.85 28.78
C SER A 2 -40.77 58.43 28.62
N ASN A 3 -41.38 57.43 29.25
CA ASN A 3 -40.88 56.05 29.22
C ASN A 3 -40.74 55.52 27.76
N ASP A 4 -41.56 56.03 26.84
CA ASP A 4 -41.51 55.73 25.41
C ASP A 4 -40.23 56.19 24.71
N HIS A 5 -39.70 57.35 25.09
CA HIS A 5 -38.46 57.90 24.48
C HIS A 5 -37.20 57.10 24.91
N LEU A 6 -37.17 56.58 26.14
CA LEU A 6 -36.12 55.68 26.64
C LEU A 6 -36.17 54.30 25.95
N THR A 7 -37.38 53.81 25.69
CA THR A 7 -37.61 52.56 24.99
C THR A 7 -37.13 52.63 23.53
N ASP A 8 -37.44 53.71 22.82
CA ASP A 8 -36.99 53.93 21.44
C ASP A 8 -35.46 54.03 21.31
N ILE A 9 -34.79 54.70 22.24
CA ILE A 9 -33.35 54.80 22.27
C ILE A 9 -32.73 53.42 22.54
N ALA A 10 -33.29 52.63 23.47
CA ALA A 10 -32.85 51.30 23.79
C ALA A 10 -32.99 50.33 22.59
N TYR A 11 -34.12 50.38 21.86
CA TYR A 11 -34.30 49.58 20.65
C TYR A 11 -33.33 49.92 19.54
N ARG A 12 -33.03 51.19 19.30
CA ARG A 12 -32.02 51.60 18.32
C ARG A 12 -30.64 51.07 18.69
N HIS A 13 -30.19 51.26 19.94
CA HIS A 13 -28.92 50.71 20.41
C HIS A 13 -28.86 49.22 20.36
N PHE A 14 -29.96 48.50 20.63
CA PHE A 14 -30.04 47.05 20.50
C PHE A 14 -29.81 46.61 19.06
N ILE A 15 -30.51 47.17 18.09
CA ILE A 15 -30.35 46.83 16.66
C ILE A 15 -28.96 47.22 16.15
N GLU A 16 -28.40 48.33 16.57
CA GLU A 16 -27.04 48.78 16.21
C GLU A 16 -25.96 47.88 16.81
N SER A 17 -26.20 47.29 17.99
CA SER A 17 -25.25 46.39 18.64
C SER A 17 -25.11 45.04 17.94
N VAL A 18 -26.09 44.64 17.13
CA VAL A 18 -26.10 43.37 16.36
C VAL A 18 -25.23 43.56 15.11
N LYS A 19 -24.00 43.07 15.17
CA LYS A 19 -22.98 43.27 14.11
C LYS A 19 -22.94 42.17 13.07
N ASP A 20 -23.41 40.97 13.41
CA ASP A 20 -23.34 39.76 12.54
C ASP A 20 -24.55 39.62 11.62
N TYR A 21 -25.57 40.48 11.81
CA TYR A 21 -26.79 40.49 11.00
C TYR A 21 -26.99 41.86 10.39
N ALA A 22 -27.21 41.91 9.08
CA ALA A 22 -27.68 43.10 8.39
C ALA A 22 -29.20 43.23 8.65
N ILE A 23 -29.60 44.15 9.52
CA ILE A 23 -30.99 44.40 9.89
C ILE A 23 -31.38 45.78 9.38
N TYR A 24 -32.37 45.87 8.55
CA TYR A 24 -32.86 47.12 7.99
C TYR A 24 -34.33 47.02 7.56
N MET A 25 -34.96 48.15 7.56
CA MET A 25 -36.37 48.30 7.16
C MET A 25 -36.46 48.77 5.70
N LEU A 26 -37.48 48.26 5.03
CA LEU A 26 -37.90 48.71 3.70
C LEU A 26 -39.27 49.36 3.79
N SER A 27 -39.52 50.38 3.00
CA SER A 27 -40.86 50.90 2.73
C SER A 27 -41.71 49.88 1.95
N ALA A 28 -42.98 50.12 1.78
CA ALA A 28 -43.87 49.25 1.06
C ALA A 28 -43.48 48.98 -0.42
N ASP A 29 -42.75 49.91 -1.03
CA ASP A 29 -42.19 49.82 -2.40
C ASP A 29 -40.79 49.19 -2.46
N GLY A 30 -40.20 48.79 -1.32
CA GLY A 30 -38.91 48.14 -1.23
C GLY A 30 -37.71 49.13 -1.14
N THR A 31 -37.97 50.38 -0.83
CA THR A 31 -36.90 51.38 -0.61
C THR A 31 -36.34 51.22 0.82
N VAL A 32 -35.02 51.27 0.97
CA VAL A 32 -34.32 51.14 2.27
C VAL A 32 -34.58 52.40 3.11
N ILE A 33 -35.10 52.25 4.35
CA ILE A 33 -35.45 53.35 5.27
C ILE A 33 -34.68 53.32 6.59
N SER A 34 -34.02 52.20 6.93
CA SER A 34 -33.09 52.11 8.07
C SER A 34 -31.86 51.25 7.73
N TRP A 35 -30.79 51.40 8.50
CA TRP A 35 -29.53 50.71 8.22
C TRP A 35 -28.73 50.53 9.51
N ASN A 36 -28.52 49.30 9.96
CA ASN A 36 -27.71 49.04 11.17
C ASN A 36 -26.22 48.87 10.86
N GLU A 37 -25.40 48.77 11.88
CA GLU A 37 -23.95 48.52 11.75
C GLU A 37 -23.64 47.16 11.10
N GLY A 38 -24.43 46.12 11.36
CA GLY A 38 -24.30 44.83 10.71
C GLY A 38 -24.53 44.90 9.20
N ALA A 39 -25.51 45.68 8.75
CA ALA A 39 -25.76 45.92 7.33
C ALA A 39 -24.60 46.67 6.65
N ARG A 40 -24.04 47.70 7.33
CA ARG A 40 -22.84 48.41 6.86
C ARG A 40 -21.67 47.44 6.65
N ARG A 41 -21.38 46.59 7.64
CA ARG A 41 -20.31 45.60 7.57
C ARG A 41 -20.54 44.54 6.48
N ALA A 42 -21.71 43.96 6.45
CA ALA A 42 -22.03 42.89 5.54
C ALA A 42 -22.11 43.33 4.07
N LYS A 43 -22.53 44.56 3.78
CA LYS A 43 -22.80 45.04 2.42
C LYS A 43 -21.89 46.16 1.94
N GLY A 44 -21.14 46.81 2.85
CA GLY A 44 -20.13 47.84 2.52
C GLY A 44 -20.69 49.24 2.21
N TYR A 45 -22.02 49.50 2.37
CA TYR A 45 -22.64 50.81 2.16
C TYR A 45 -22.75 51.57 3.48
N LEU A 46 -22.50 52.85 3.46
CA LEU A 46 -22.83 53.75 4.55
C LEU A 46 -24.33 54.03 4.56
N SER A 47 -24.89 54.45 5.70
CA SER A 47 -26.31 54.72 5.86
C SER A 47 -26.80 55.81 4.91
N ASP A 48 -26.03 56.87 4.74
CA ASP A 48 -26.31 58.01 3.85
C ASP A 48 -26.23 57.65 2.35
N GLU A 49 -25.54 56.57 2.00
CA GLU A 49 -25.41 56.12 0.63
C GLU A 49 -26.55 55.18 0.19
N ILE A 50 -27.19 54.52 1.14
CA ILE A 50 -28.13 53.40 0.86
C ILE A 50 -29.58 53.77 1.21
N ILE A 51 -29.82 54.59 2.20
CA ILE A 51 -31.18 55.05 2.54
C ILE A 51 -31.78 55.79 1.35
N GLY A 52 -32.99 55.43 1.00
CA GLY A 52 -33.68 55.98 -0.18
C GLY A 52 -33.47 55.18 -1.46
N ARG A 53 -32.61 54.15 -1.47
CA ARG A 53 -32.39 53.29 -2.64
C ARG A 53 -33.22 52.03 -2.58
N TYR A 54 -33.60 51.51 -3.75
CA TYR A 54 -34.29 50.23 -3.87
C TYR A 54 -33.38 49.07 -3.48
N PHE A 55 -33.84 48.17 -2.62
CA PHE A 55 -33.04 47.08 -2.08
C PHE A 55 -32.63 46.03 -3.13
N GLY A 56 -33.24 46.02 -4.29
CA GLY A 56 -32.91 45.15 -5.43
C GLY A 56 -31.46 45.27 -5.88
N LEU A 57 -30.77 46.38 -5.57
CA LEU A 57 -29.35 46.56 -5.89
C LEU A 57 -28.41 45.51 -5.27
N PHE A 58 -28.86 44.76 -4.26
CA PHE A 58 -28.11 43.65 -3.66
C PHE A 58 -28.22 42.31 -4.41
N TYR A 59 -28.97 42.29 -5.50
CA TYR A 59 -29.17 41.12 -6.36
C TYR A 59 -28.35 41.24 -7.65
N SER A 60 -28.09 40.12 -8.35
CA SER A 60 -27.47 40.19 -9.65
C SER A 60 -28.35 40.95 -10.66
N GLU A 61 -27.75 41.48 -11.73
CA GLU A 61 -28.47 42.18 -12.78
C GLU A 61 -29.57 41.29 -13.41
N ALA A 62 -29.25 39.99 -13.62
CA ALA A 62 -30.21 39.04 -14.14
C ALA A 62 -31.42 38.84 -13.21
N GLU A 63 -31.20 38.77 -11.88
CA GLU A 63 -32.28 38.66 -10.90
C GLU A 63 -33.10 39.92 -10.77
N GLN A 64 -32.48 41.10 -10.91
CA GLN A 64 -33.19 42.37 -10.95
C GLN A 64 -34.11 42.44 -12.16
N LEU A 65 -33.58 42.14 -13.36
CA LEU A 65 -34.36 42.15 -14.60
C LEU A 65 -35.52 41.11 -14.60
N SER A 66 -35.31 39.96 -13.97
CA SER A 66 -36.36 38.95 -13.82
C SER A 66 -37.34 39.21 -12.69
N GLY A 67 -37.20 40.32 -11.95
CA GLY A 67 -38.12 40.74 -10.92
C GLY A 67 -38.05 39.95 -9.61
N VAL A 68 -36.99 39.17 -9.38
CA VAL A 68 -36.80 38.37 -8.15
C VAL A 68 -36.95 39.19 -6.86
N PRO A 69 -36.35 40.40 -6.74
CA PRO A 69 -36.51 41.18 -5.53
C PRO A 69 -37.97 41.55 -5.23
N ALA A 70 -38.73 41.99 -6.23
CA ALA A 70 -40.13 42.36 -6.08
C ALA A 70 -41.01 41.14 -5.74
N LYS A 71 -40.71 39.97 -6.37
CA LYS A 71 -41.40 38.72 -6.08
C LYS A 71 -41.23 38.25 -4.64
N ASN A 72 -40.02 38.45 -4.05
CA ASN A 72 -39.76 38.12 -2.65
C ASN A 72 -40.59 39.00 -1.69
N LEU A 73 -40.75 40.29 -1.99
CA LEU A 73 -41.67 41.15 -1.22
C LEU A 73 -43.11 40.76 -1.38
N GLU A 74 -43.56 40.37 -2.58
CA GLU A 74 -44.92 39.87 -2.83
C GLU A 74 -45.19 38.60 -2.04
N ILE A 75 -44.25 37.66 -1.95
CA ILE A 75 -44.37 36.44 -1.13
C ILE A 75 -44.50 36.88 0.36
N ALA A 76 -43.62 37.74 0.85
CA ALA A 76 -43.71 38.22 2.22
C ALA A 76 -45.06 38.91 2.51
N LEU A 77 -45.58 39.70 1.56
CA LEU A 77 -46.89 40.35 1.68
C LEU A 77 -48.07 39.38 1.79
N ARG A 78 -48.03 38.28 1.01
CA ARG A 78 -49.10 37.24 0.98
C ARG A 78 -49.06 36.30 2.17
N SER A 79 -47.87 35.82 2.58
CA SER A 79 -47.66 34.84 3.63
C SER A 79 -47.28 35.39 4.98
N GLY A 80 -47.05 36.74 5.09
CA GLY A 80 -46.59 37.42 6.28
C GLY A 80 -45.04 37.47 6.35
N GLN A 81 -44.34 36.51 5.76
CA GLN A 81 -42.90 36.40 5.75
C GLN A 81 -42.36 35.79 4.46
N PHE A 82 -41.10 36.07 4.15
CA PHE A 82 -40.31 35.39 3.15
C PHE A 82 -38.97 34.94 3.77
N GLU A 83 -38.57 33.70 3.55
CA GLU A 83 -37.29 33.18 3.94
C GLU A 83 -36.62 32.48 2.75
N GLY A 84 -35.33 32.68 2.56
CA GLY A 84 -34.59 32.07 1.45
C GLY A 84 -33.12 32.33 1.47
N GLU A 85 -32.39 31.53 0.71
CA GLU A 85 -30.97 31.70 0.52
C GLU A 85 -30.62 32.11 -0.91
N GLY A 86 -29.51 32.83 -1.09
CA GLY A 86 -29.05 33.21 -2.41
C GLY A 86 -27.87 34.17 -2.39
N TRP A 87 -27.28 34.37 -3.58
CA TRP A 87 -26.19 35.35 -3.72
C TRP A 87 -26.67 36.79 -3.49
N ARG A 88 -25.87 37.56 -2.74
CA ARG A 88 -26.04 39.00 -2.60
C ARG A 88 -24.74 39.70 -2.89
N TYR A 89 -24.83 40.91 -3.42
CA TYR A 89 -23.69 41.71 -3.86
C TYR A 89 -23.42 42.83 -2.89
N ARG A 90 -22.12 43.06 -2.62
CA ARG A 90 -21.63 44.18 -1.82
C ARG A 90 -21.35 45.41 -2.71
N LYS A 91 -21.05 46.52 -2.09
CA LYS A 91 -20.68 47.79 -2.76
C LYS A 91 -19.46 47.63 -3.66
N ASP A 92 -18.48 46.82 -3.26
CA ASP A 92 -17.23 46.56 -4.00
C ASP A 92 -17.40 45.55 -5.18
N GLY A 93 -18.61 45.08 -5.42
CA GLY A 93 -18.90 44.07 -6.45
C GLY A 93 -18.67 42.62 -6.00
N SER A 94 -18.10 42.40 -4.83
CA SER A 94 -17.97 41.05 -4.29
C SER A 94 -19.35 40.47 -3.94
N ARG A 95 -19.45 39.13 -3.92
CA ARG A 95 -20.70 38.42 -3.59
C ARG A 95 -20.52 37.55 -2.35
N PHE A 96 -21.63 37.34 -1.64
CA PHE A 96 -21.69 36.43 -0.50
C PHE A 96 -22.99 35.62 -0.54
N TRP A 97 -22.95 34.44 0.01
CA TRP A 97 -24.13 33.59 0.14
C TRP A 97 -24.92 34.02 1.37
N ALA A 98 -26.13 34.50 1.17
CA ALA A 98 -26.93 35.13 2.20
C ALA A 98 -28.13 34.27 2.55
N HIS A 99 -28.39 34.10 3.83
CA HIS A 99 -29.70 33.74 4.38
C HIS A 99 -30.48 35.01 4.63
N VAL A 100 -31.69 35.09 4.07
CA VAL A 100 -32.50 36.32 4.05
C VAL A 100 -33.90 36.02 4.61
N MET A 101 -34.33 36.84 5.56
CA MET A 101 -35.69 36.86 6.06
C MET A 101 -36.28 38.25 5.78
N ILE A 102 -37.54 38.28 5.35
CA ILE A 102 -38.32 39.50 5.10
C ILE A 102 -39.68 39.33 5.76
N ASP A 103 -39.97 40.12 6.78
CA ASP A 103 -41.24 40.11 7.50
C ASP A 103 -42.05 41.36 7.23
N THR A 104 -43.37 41.24 7.16
CA THR A 104 -44.23 42.44 7.02
C THR A 104 -44.38 43.19 8.34
N ILE A 105 -44.24 44.51 8.29
CA ILE A 105 -44.52 45.38 9.42
C ILE A 105 -45.86 46.07 9.16
N ARG A 106 -46.83 45.94 10.10
CA ARG A 106 -48.18 46.49 10.00
C ARG A 106 -48.53 47.30 11.23
N ASP A 107 -49.39 48.27 11.07
CA ASP A 107 -49.94 49.05 12.18
C ASP A 107 -51.07 48.32 12.91
N GLU A 108 -51.65 48.95 13.94
CA GLU A 108 -52.78 48.37 14.72
C GLU A 108 -54.03 48.19 13.88
N GLN A 109 -54.16 48.88 12.76
CA GLN A 109 -55.26 48.77 11.82
C GLN A 109 -54.97 47.77 10.68
N ASN A 110 -53.86 46.99 10.79
CA ASN A 110 -53.40 46.02 9.82
C ASN A 110 -52.94 46.62 8.46
N THR A 111 -52.67 47.91 8.41
CA THR A 111 -52.14 48.60 7.24
C THR A 111 -50.64 48.32 7.12
N LEU A 112 -50.13 47.99 5.92
CA LEU A 112 -48.71 47.72 5.69
C LEU A 112 -47.89 49.02 5.88
N LEU A 113 -46.96 49.00 6.83
CA LEU A 113 -46.01 50.10 7.05
C LEU A 113 -44.70 49.88 6.26
N GLY A 114 -44.40 48.60 5.94
CA GLY A 114 -43.16 48.23 5.23
C GLY A 114 -42.73 46.80 5.56
N PHE A 115 -41.46 46.56 5.42
CA PHE A 115 -40.87 45.24 5.69
C PHE A 115 -39.64 45.36 6.59
N ALA A 116 -39.46 44.44 7.54
CA ALA A 116 -38.22 44.16 8.23
C ALA A 116 -37.40 43.18 7.43
N LYS A 117 -36.17 43.52 7.12
CA LYS A 117 -35.29 42.62 6.39
C LYS A 117 -34.06 42.28 7.21
N ILE A 118 -33.82 40.98 7.40
CA ILE A 118 -32.67 40.45 8.09
C ILE A 118 -31.87 39.66 7.06
N THR A 119 -30.56 39.87 7.02
CA THR A 119 -29.65 39.16 6.13
C THR A 119 -28.42 38.75 6.91
N ARG A 120 -28.11 37.47 6.87
CA ARG A 120 -26.89 36.87 7.44
C ARG A 120 -25.97 36.38 6.32
N ASP A 121 -24.69 36.73 6.42
CA ASP A 121 -23.68 36.10 5.55
C ASP A 121 -23.37 34.69 6.07
N ILE A 122 -23.68 33.70 5.27
CA ILE A 122 -23.43 32.28 5.57
C ILE A 122 -22.45 31.64 4.60
N SER A 123 -21.61 32.48 3.93
CA SER A 123 -20.65 31.99 2.92
C SER A 123 -19.65 31.02 3.51
N GLU A 124 -19.14 31.28 4.72
CA GLU A 124 -18.20 30.40 5.40
C GLU A 124 -18.86 29.06 5.75
N GLN A 125 -20.09 29.09 6.29
CA GLN A 125 -20.84 27.89 6.62
C GLN A 125 -21.14 27.06 5.37
N LYS A 126 -21.50 27.72 4.26
CA LYS A 126 -21.73 27.03 2.98
C LYS A 126 -20.44 26.40 2.45
N ALA A 127 -19.30 27.12 2.46
CA ALA A 127 -18.02 26.61 2.02
C ALA A 127 -17.58 25.40 2.86
N ILE A 128 -17.79 25.44 4.19
CA ILE A 128 -17.53 24.30 5.08
C ILE A 128 -18.41 23.11 4.73
N ASN A 129 -19.71 23.33 4.54
CA ASN A 129 -20.66 22.28 4.19
C ASN A 129 -20.34 21.65 2.83
N ASP A 130 -20.02 22.48 1.82
CA ASP A 130 -19.62 22.02 0.49
C ASP A 130 -18.30 21.21 0.57
N ARG A 131 -17.36 21.64 1.42
CA ARG A 131 -16.11 20.91 1.66
C ARG A 131 -16.34 19.58 2.37
N ILE A 132 -17.22 19.53 3.37
CA ILE A 132 -17.60 18.28 4.05
C ILE A 132 -18.27 17.32 3.05
N ALA A 133 -19.20 17.80 2.24
CA ALA A 133 -19.86 17.01 1.21
C ALA A 133 -18.86 16.45 0.16
N TRP A 134 -17.88 17.27 -0.21
CA TRP A 134 -16.80 16.84 -1.10
C TRP A 134 -15.90 15.78 -0.44
N MET A 135 -15.45 16.02 0.80
CA MET A 135 -14.60 15.07 1.56
C MET A 135 -15.32 13.74 1.85
N ALA A 136 -16.65 13.74 1.94
CA ALA A 136 -17.41 12.50 2.08
C ALA A 136 -17.32 11.58 0.86
N ARG A 137 -16.94 12.10 -0.33
CA ARG A 137 -16.94 11.38 -1.61
C ARG A 137 -15.58 11.30 -2.29
N TYR A 138 -14.61 12.15 -1.91
CA TYR A 138 -13.31 12.26 -2.56
C TYR A 138 -12.17 12.14 -1.56
N ASP A 139 -11.04 11.58 -1.99
CA ASP A 139 -9.82 11.50 -1.21
C ASP A 139 -9.14 12.88 -1.14
N ALA A 140 -8.85 13.33 0.07
CA ALA A 140 -8.35 14.70 0.32
C ALA A 140 -6.93 14.93 -0.24
N LEU A 141 -6.10 13.88 -0.38
CA LEU A 141 -4.74 13.98 -0.88
C LEU A 141 -4.69 14.03 -2.40
N THR A 142 -5.44 13.15 -3.06
CA THR A 142 -5.35 12.93 -4.51
C THR A 142 -6.45 13.60 -5.31
N GLY A 143 -7.58 13.93 -4.68
CA GLY A 143 -8.78 14.45 -5.35
C GLY A 143 -9.56 13.39 -6.15
N LEU A 144 -9.13 12.14 -6.13
CA LEU A 144 -9.86 11.03 -6.75
C LEU A 144 -11.10 10.68 -5.90
N PRO A 145 -12.13 10.04 -6.48
CA PRO A 145 -13.19 9.40 -5.73
C PRO A 145 -12.65 8.55 -4.59
N ASN A 146 -13.32 8.56 -3.45
CA ASN A 146 -12.99 7.69 -2.34
C ASN A 146 -13.79 6.37 -2.41
N ARG A 147 -13.64 5.53 -1.41
CA ARG A 147 -14.34 4.24 -1.30
C ARG A 147 -15.86 4.40 -1.37
N VAL A 148 -16.43 5.43 -0.76
CA VAL A 148 -17.90 5.65 -0.72
C VAL A 148 -18.43 5.92 -2.12
N GLU A 149 -17.82 6.85 -2.85
CA GLU A 149 -18.24 7.20 -4.22
C GLU A 149 -18.08 6.02 -5.18
N PHE A 150 -17.00 5.23 -5.01
CA PHE A 150 -16.78 4.02 -5.79
C PHE A 150 -17.90 3.00 -5.59
N PHE A 151 -18.25 2.69 -4.35
CA PHE A 151 -19.32 1.73 -4.04
C PHE A 151 -20.67 2.19 -4.59
N GLU A 152 -21.03 3.47 -4.40
CA GLU A 152 -22.27 4.03 -4.97
C GLU A 152 -22.30 3.93 -6.50
N ARG A 153 -21.15 4.12 -7.17
CA ARG A 153 -21.06 4.01 -8.62
C ARG A 153 -21.27 2.59 -9.09
N VAL A 154 -20.58 1.62 -8.48
CA VAL A 154 -20.68 0.20 -8.83
C VAL A 154 -22.10 -0.33 -8.53
N GLU A 155 -22.69 0.06 -7.40
CA GLU A 155 -24.06 -0.33 -7.06
C GLU A 155 -25.08 0.14 -8.11
N LYS A 156 -24.90 1.36 -8.63
CA LYS A 156 -25.72 1.87 -9.75
C LYS A 156 -25.51 1.06 -11.05
N LEU A 157 -24.33 0.50 -11.29
CA LEU A 157 -24.08 -0.37 -12.45
C LEU A 157 -24.75 -1.73 -12.28
N ILE A 158 -24.78 -2.27 -11.05
CA ILE A 158 -25.43 -3.55 -10.73
C ILE A 158 -26.95 -3.43 -10.76
N THR A 159 -27.51 -2.35 -10.19
CA THR A 159 -28.96 -2.18 -10.04
C THR A 159 -29.64 -1.49 -11.23
N GLY A 160 -28.85 -0.95 -12.17
CA GLY A 160 -29.37 -0.27 -13.36
C GLY A 160 -30.15 -1.18 -14.31
N ASN A 161 -31.15 -0.62 -15.02
CA ASN A 161 -32.00 -1.38 -15.94
C ASN A 161 -31.23 -1.98 -17.16
N ASP A 162 -30.04 -1.46 -17.47
CA ASP A 162 -29.10 -2.04 -18.43
C ASP A 162 -28.00 -2.76 -17.63
N ALA A 163 -28.18 -4.04 -17.35
CA ALA A 163 -27.15 -4.90 -16.73
C ALA A 163 -25.94 -5.03 -17.68
N ARG A 164 -25.07 -4.02 -17.67
CA ARG A 164 -23.84 -4.02 -18.48
C ARG A 164 -22.75 -4.79 -17.76
N ARG A 165 -21.99 -5.57 -18.52
CA ARG A 165 -20.72 -6.12 -18.04
C ARG A 165 -19.80 -4.96 -17.66
N PHE A 166 -19.08 -5.13 -16.54
CA PHE A 166 -18.03 -4.20 -16.15
C PHE A 166 -16.89 -4.96 -15.49
N ALA A 167 -15.69 -4.40 -15.61
CA ALA A 167 -14.52 -4.92 -14.92
C ALA A 167 -14.17 -4.03 -13.73
N ILE A 168 -13.75 -4.65 -12.63
CA ILE A 168 -13.13 -4.02 -11.48
C ILE A 168 -11.64 -4.32 -11.52
N PHE A 169 -10.83 -3.31 -11.20
CA PHE A 169 -9.38 -3.38 -11.14
C PHE A 169 -8.95 -3.01 -9.73
N THR A 170 -8.22 -3.87 -9.05
CA THR A 170 -7.49 -3.52 -7.83
C THR A 170 -6.04 -3.29 -8.17
N ILE A 171 -5.48 -2.17 -7.70
CA ILE A 171 -4.15 -1.69 -8.06
C ILE A 171 -3.40 -1.35 -6.78
N ASP A 172 -2.20 -1.89 -6.64
CA ASP A 172 -1.30 -1.65 -5.50
C ASP A 172 0.07 -1.20 -6.02
N LEU A 173 0.64 -0.17 -5.40
CA LEU A 173 1.99 0.31 -5.75
C LEU A 173 3.04 -0.59 -5.11
N ASP A 174 3.82 -1.28 -5.94
CA ASP A 174 4.87 -2.16 -5.46
C ASP A 174 5.90 -1.39 -4.62
N LYS A 175 6.18 -1.90 -3.41
CA LYS A 175 7.20 -1.35 -2.49
C LYS A 175 6.98 0.11 -2.05
N PHE A 176 5.75 0.62 -2.09
CA PHE A 176 5.46 2.00 -1.69
C PHE A 176 5.90 2.30 -0.25
N LYS A 177 5.78 1.33 0.66
CA LYS A 177 6.29 1.46 2.03
C LYS A 177 7.79 1.68 2.06
N GLU A 178 8.57 0.96 1.24
CA GLU A 178 10.03 1.16 1.16
C GLU A 178 10.39 2.57 0.65
N ILE A 179 9.59 3.10 -0.30
CA ILE A 179 9.76 4.48 -0.78
C ILE A 179 9.52 5.47 0.36
N ASN A 180 8.46 5.29 1.16
CA ASN A 180 8.19 6.13 2.32
C ASN A 180 9.29 6.04 3.38
N ASP A 181 9.78 4.83 3.67
CA ASP A 181 10.82 4.60 4.67
C ASP A 181 12.18 5.20 4.26
N LEU A 182 12.49 5.20 2.94
CA LEU A 182 13.76 5.72 2.41
C LEU A 182 13.72 7.22 2.10
N GLN A 183 12.62 7.72 1.56
CA GLN A 183 12.50 9.08 1.01
C GLN A 183 11.60 10.01 1.86
N GLY A 184 10.89 9.43 2.84
CA GLY A 184 9.94 10.14 3.69
C GLY A 184 8.54 10.25 3.12
N HIS A 185 7.55 10.38 4.00
CA HIS A 185 6.12 10.42 3.65
C HIS A 185 5.76 11.57 2.69
N LEU A 186 6.50 12.70 2.74
CA LEU A 186 6.24 13.84 1.84
C LEU A 186 6.44 13.46 0.37
N ILE A 187 7.48 12.67 0.07
CA ILE A 187 7.74 12.18 -1.29
C ILE A 187 6.67 11.16 -1.69
N GLY A 188 6.27 10.28 -0.79
CA GLY A 188 5.16 9.35 -1.02
C GLY A 188 3.85 10.07 -1.36
N ASP A 189 3.50 11.13 -0.63
CA ASP A 189 2.30 11.94 -0.89
C ASP A 189 2.36 12.63 -2.27
N GLN A 190 3.51 13.22 -2.62
CA GLN A 190 3.72 13.82 -3.94
C GLN A 190 3.62 12.77 -5.06
N LEU A 191 4.11 11.57 -4.81
CA LEU A 191 4.01 10.45 -5.72
C LEU A 191 2.54 10.08 -6.00
N LEU A 192 1.75 9.89 -4.94
CA LEU A 192 0.32 9.59 -5.03
C LEU A 192 -0.45 10.68 -5.78
N GLN A 193 -0.15 11.96 -5.51
CA GLN A 193 -0.75 13.09 -6.21
C GLN A 193 -0.40 13.09 -7.70
N ARG A 194 0.84 12.76 -8.05
CA ARG A 194 1.29 12.71 -9.46
C ARG A 194 0.64 11.57 -10.22
N VAL A 195 0.57 10.38 -9.62
CA VAL A 195 -0.14 9.23 -10.17
C VAL A 195 -1.61 9.57 -10.40
N ALA A 196 -2.29 10.12 -9.39
CA ALA A 196 -3.69 10.54 -9.52
C ALA A 196 -3.90 11.58 -10.65
N GLY A 197 -2.99 12.55 -10.77
CA GLY A 197 -3.02 13.53 -11.85
C GLY A 197 -2.79 12.91 -13.25
N ALA A 198 -1.98 11.86 -13.37
CA ALA A 198 -1.80 11.11 -14.60
C ALA A 198 -3.06 10.31 -14.94
N VAL A 199 -3.63 9.62 -13.96
CA VAL A 199 -4.88 8.86 -14.10
C VAL A 199 -6.01 9.74 -14.59
N LEU A 200 -6.26 10.88 -13.92
CA LEU A 200 -7.35 11.80 -14.30
C LEU A 200 -7.27 12.30 -15.75
N LYS A 201 -6.05 12.41 -16.30
CA LYS A 201 -5.85 12.84 -17.70
C LYS A 201 -6.14 11.73 -18.72
N THR A 202 -6.10 10.48 -18.29
CA THR A 202 -6.25 9.31 -19.18
C THR A 202 -7.65 8.69 -19.14
N LEU A 203 -8.47 9.03 -18.13
CA LEU A 203 -9.83 8.53 -17.98
C LEU A 203 -10.72 8.94 -19.15
N GLN A 204 -11.48 7.99 -19.65
CA GLN A 204 -12.52 8.18 -20.65
C GLN A 204 -13.90 8.21 -20.00
N LYS A 205 -14.92 8.49 -20.84
CA LYS A 205 -16.31 8.48 -20.38
C LYS A 205 -16.68 7.12 -19.77
N GLU A 206 -17.34 7.16 -18.62
CA GLU A 206 -17.80 6.00 -17.82
C GLU A 206 -16.70 5.25 -17.07
N GLU A 207 -15.42 5.55 -17.27
CA GLU A 207 -14.31 5.02 -16.47
C GLU A 207 -14.18 5.79 -15.14
N MET A 208 -13.91 5.08 -14.08
CA MET A 208 -13.63 5.68 -12.77
C MET A 208 -12.42 5.01 -12.13
N VAL A 209 -11.58 5.81 -11.48
CA VAL A 209 -10.55 5.35 -10.56
C VAL A 209 -10.78 6.02 -9.22
N ALA A 210 -10.71 5.25 -8.16
CA ALA A 210 -10.84 5.69 -6.78
C ALA A 210 -9.59 5.32 -5.97
N ARG A 211 -9.32 6.05 -4.91
CA ARG A 211 -8.30 5.68 -3.92
C ARG A 211 -8.98 5.24 -2.63
N PHE A 212 -8.65 4.03 -2.15
CA PHE A 212 -9.24 3.47 -0.93
C PHE A 212 -8.45 3.83 0.32
N GLY A 213 -7.16 4.07 0.18
CA GLY A 213 -6.25 4.49 1.24
C GLY A 213 -4.82 4.03 0.97
N GLY A 214 -3.82 4.61 1.65
CA GLY A 214 -2.43 4.21 1.44
C GLY A 214 -2.02 4.24 -0.03
N ASP A 215 -1.56 3.12 -0.55
CA ASP A 215 -1.15 2.83 -1.92
C ASP A 215 -2.21 2.03 -2.74
N GLU A 216 -3.41 1.84 -2.17
CA GLU A 216 -4.48 1.07 -2.79
C GLU A 216 -5.39 1.95 -3.65
N PHE A 217 -5.49 1.61 -4.94
CA PHE A 217 -6.40 2.22 -5.90
C PHE A 217 -7.32 1.14 -6.48
N VAL A 218 -8.54 1.55 -6.83
CA VAL A 218 -9.54 0.67 -7.44
C VAL A 218 -10.14 1.39 -8.64
N ALA A 219 -10.36 0.65 -9.73
CA ALA A 219 -11.01 1.21 -10.91
C ALA A 219 -12.21 0.39 -11.35
N VAL A 220 -13.14 1.02 -12.04
CA VAL A 220 -14.27 0.36 -12.70
C VAL A 220 -14.42 0.85 -14.12
N LYS A 221 -14.64 -0.09 -15.04
CA LYS A 221 -14.90 0.16 -16.47
C LYS A 221 -16.04 -0.71 -16.97
N PRO A 222 -17.21 -0.13 -17.34
CA PRO A 222 -18.17 -0.80 -18.19
C PRO A 222 -17.57 -1.07 -19.56
N PHE A 223 -17.84 -2.25 -20.14
CA PHE A 223 -17.27 -2.64 -21.44
C PHE A 223 -18.22 -3.51 -22.24
N SER A 224 -17.97 -3.57 -23.53
CA SER A 224 -18.67 -4.45 -24.47
C SER A 224 -17.77 -5.53 -25.03
N ASP A 225 -16.46 -5.27 -25.10
CA ASP A 225 -15.42 -6.18 -25.60
C ASP A 225 -14.26 -6.26 -24.59
N GLU A 226 -13.70 -7.44 -24.39
CA GLU A 226 -12.60 -7.65 -23.44
C GLU A 226 -11.32 -6.88 -23.81
N GLY A 227 -11.09 -6.64 -25.10
CA GLY A 227 -10.00 -5.79 -25.54
C GLY A 227 -10.05 -4.34 -25.01
N GLU A 228 -11.25 -3.84 -24.66
CA GLU A 228 -11.39 -2.55 -23.98
C GLU A 228 -10.87 -2.60 -22.53
N VAL A 229 -11.00 -3.74 -21.88
CA VAL A 229 -10.53 -3.96 -20.50
C VAL A 229 -9.00 -4.00 -20.50
N ASP A 230 -8.39 -4.76 -21.41
CA ASP A 230 -6.93 -4.84 -21.57
C ASP A 230 -6.32 -3.47 -21.92
N ALA A 231 -6.96 -2.73 -22.84
CA ALA A 231 -6.52 -1.38 -23.20
C ALA A 231 -6.58 -0.42 -22.01
N PHE A 232 -7.60 -0.53 -21.15
CA PHE A 232 -7.70 0.26 -19.94
C PHE A 232 -6.67 -0.16 -18.89
N ALA A 233 -6.47 -1.48 -18.67
CA ALA A 233 -5.43 -2.01 -17.80
C ALA A 233 -4.04 -1.50 -18.20
N ALA A 234 -3.71 -1.53 -19.50
CA ALA A 234 -2.44 -1.02 -20.01
C ALA A 234 -2.27 0.49 -19.76
N ARG A 235 -3.31 1.30 -19.98
CA ARG A 235 -3.29 2.74 -19.69
C ARG A 235 -3.09 3.01 -18.19
N LEU A 236 -3.79 2.27 -17.33
CA LEU A 236 -3.60 2.35 -15.87
C LEU A 236 -2.17 1.98 -15.51
N TRP A 237 -1.67 0.85 -15.99
CA TRP A 237 -0.31 0.42 -15.68
C TRP A 237 0.73 1.49 -16.04
N HIS A 238 0.59 2.16 -17.19
CA HIS A 238 1.46 3.27 -17.58
C HIS A 238 1.37 4.47 -16.62
N CYS A 239 0.22 4.74 -15.99
CA CYS A 239 0.09 5.80 -15.00
C CYS A 239 0.80 5.45 -13.69
N PHE A 240 0.83 4.16 -13.34
CA PHE A 240 1.35 3.63 -12.08
C PHE A 240 2.77 3.08 -12.21
N SER A 241 3.41 3.14 -13.37
CA SER A 241 4.74 2.59 -13.62
C SER A 241 5.69 3.62 -14.22
N GLY A 242 7.01 3.30 -14.16
CA GLY A 242 8.05 4.11 -14.80
C GLY A 242 8.85 4.97 -13.84
N LYS A 243 9.80 5.71 -14.40
CA LYS A 243 10.70 6.57 -13.64
C LYS A 243 10.05 7.91 -13.32
N GLN A 244 10.10 8.28 -12.05
CA GLN A 244 9.60 9.56 -11.55
C GLN A 244 10.75 10.32 -10.88
N THR A 245 10.91 11.61 -11.23
CA THR A 245 11.96 12.46 -10.64
C THR A 245 11.33 13.46 -9.69
N PHE A 246 11.80 13.49 -8.44
CA PHE A 246 11.43 14.43 -7.39
C PHE A 246 12.65 15.19 -6.92
N ALA A 247 12.74 16.49 -7.22
CA ALA A 247 13.93 17.32 -6.97
C ALA A 247 15.20 16.68 -7.57
N ALA A 248 16.05 16.04 -6.76
CA ALA A 248 17.26 15.36 -7.19
C ALA A 248 17.18 13.82 -7.08
N THR A 249 16.02 13.27 -6.71
CA THR A 249 15.84 11.83 -6.46
C THR A 249 15.02 11.20 -7.58
N GLU A 250 15.53 10.11 -8.15
CA GLU A 250 14.81 9.28 -9.12
C GLU A 250 14.17 8.09 -8.39
N VAL A 251 12.85 7.93 -8.55
CA VAL A 251 12.07 6.81 -8.01
C VAL A 251 11.51 6.01 -9.17
N VAL A 252 11.76 4.72 -9.17
CA VAL A 252 11.18 3.79 -10.15
C VAL A 252 9.90 3.21 -9.57
N LEU A 253 8.78 3.49 -10.23
CA LEU A 253 7.47 2.97 -9.88
C LEU A 253 7.19 1.67 -10.59
N SER A 254 6.52 0.77 -9.89
CA SER A 254 5.84 -0.39 -10.43
C SER A 254 4.53 -0.58 -9.69
N ALA A 255 3.55 -1.18 -10.33
CA ALA A 255 2.27 -1.53 -9.71
C ALA A 255 1.81 -2.90 -10.15
N SER A 256 1.07 -3.56 -9.29
CA SER A 256 0.41 -4.83 -9.57
C SER A 256 -1.09 -4.59 -9.72
N ILE A 257 -1.70 -5.12 -10.77
CA ILE A 257 -3.10 -4.93 -11.13
C ILE A 257 -3.81 -6.27 -11.20
N GLY A 258 -4.90 -6.42 -10.48
CA GLY A 258 -5.81 -7.55 -10.57
C GLY A 258 -7.15 -7.13 -11.18
N ILE A 259 -7.73 -8.00 -12.00
CA ILE A 259 -8.95 -7.73 -12.77
C ILE A 259 -9.98 -8.81 -12.48
N SER A 260 -11.21 -8.41 -12.21
CA SER A 260 -12.38 -9.30 -12.13
C SER A 260 -13.57 -8.71 -12.88
N VAL A 261 -14.47 -9.55 -13.36
CA VAL A 261 -15.57 -9.17 -14.26
C VAL A 261 -16.94 -9.47 -13.65
N TYR A 262 -17.85 -8.52 -13.73
CA TYR A 262 -19.27 -8.71 -13.42
C TYR A 262 -20.02 -9.12 -14.69
N PRO A 263 -20.92 -10.13 -14.64
CA PRO A 263 -21.28 -10.96 -13.46
C PRO A 263 -20.48 -12.27 -13.33
N GLU A 264 -19.52 -12.54 -14.21
CA GLU A 264 -18.83 -13.82 -14.35
C GLU A 264 -18.05 -14.23 -13.09
N ASP A 265 -17.37 -13.25 -12.47
CA ASP A 265 -16.50 -13.46 -11.31
C ASP A 265 -17.18 -13.07 -9.99
N GLY A 266 -18.46 -12.68 -10.03
CA GLY A 266 -19.23 -12.36 -8.84
C GLY A 266 -20.48 -11.55 -9.17
N THR A 267 -21.49 -11.69 -8.34
CA THR A 267 -22.79 -11.02 -8.53
C THR A 267 -23.02 -9.86 -7.55
N ASP A 268 -22.11 -9.64 -6.62
CA ASP A 268 -22.10 -8.53 -5.67
C ASP A 268 -20.72 -7.87 -5.61
N ILE A 269 -20.71 -6.62 -5.19
CA ILE A 269 -19.51 -5.77 -5.21
C ILE A 269 -18.38 -6.32 -4.32
N ASN A 270 -18.69 -6.93 -3.17
CA ASN A 270 -17.67 -7.42 -2.25
C ASN A 270 -16.96 -8.65 -2.83
N THR A 271 -17.72 -9.57 -3.43
CA THR A 271 -17.19 -10.75 -4.11
C THR A 271 -16.28 -10.34 -5.27
N ILE A 272 -16.71 -9.40 -6.13
CA ILE A 272 -15.92 -8.98 -7.29
C ILE A 272 -14.65 -8.26 -6.84
N LEU A 273 -14.73 -7.36 -5.84
CA LEU A 273 -13.55 -6.71 -5.26
C LEU A 273 -12.58 -7.72 -4.67
N SER A 274 -13.07 -8.69 -3.89
CA SER A 274 -12.23 -9.74 -3.32
C SER A 274 -11.51 -10.54 -4.39
N ASN A 275 -12.19 -10.84 -5.50
CA ASN A 275 -11.63 -11.59 -6.61
C ASN A 275 -10.60 -10.79 -7.42
N SER A 276 -10.82 -9.48 -7.59
CA SER A 276 -9.79 -8.60 -8.18
C SER A 276 -8.56 -8.46 -7.26
N ASP A 277 -8.75 -8.45 -5.92
CA ASP A 277 -7.64 -8.44 -4.95
C ASP A 277 -6.80 -9.72 -5.03
N LEU A 278 -7.44 -10.89 -5.16
CA LEU A 278 -6.74 -12.16 -5.35
C LEU A 278 -5.89 -12.15 -6.63
N ALA A 279 -6.44 -11.63 -7.73
CA ALA A 279 -5.73 -11.48 -8.98
C ALA A 279 -4.55 -10.49 -8.84
N MET A 280 -4.73 -9.38 -8.15
CA MET A 280 -3.68 -8.39 -7.86
C MET A 280 -2.55 -9.00 -7.02
N TYR A 281 -2.88 -9.79 -6.01
CA TYR A 281 -1.87 -10.47 -5.19
C TYR A 281 -1.04 -11.46 -6.03
N ARG A 282 -1.66 -12.17 -6.99
CA ARG A 282 -0.93 -13.01 -7.94
C ARG A 282 -0.01 -12.19 -8.84
N ALA A 283 -0.46 -11.04 -9.34
CA ALA A 283 0.37 -10.13 -10.10
C ALA A 283 1.57 -9.63 -9.28
N LYS A 284 1.39 -9.39 -7.98
CA LYS A 284 2.45 -8.94 -7.05
C LYS A 284 3.53 -10.00 -6.83
N SER A 285 3.15 -11.27 -6.80
CA SER A 285 4.06 -12.42 -6.66
C SER A 285 4.78 -12.79 -7.97
N SER A 286 4.32 -12.29 -9.11
CA SER A 286 4.92 -12.58 -10.42
C SER A 286 5.99 -11.55 -10.78
N LEU A 287 7.12 -12.02 -11.31
CA LEU A 287 8.17 -11.15 -11.86
C LEU A 287 7.81 -10.62 -13.25
N ASP A 288 7.09 -11.43 -14.05
CA ASP A 288 6.86 -11.17 -15.48
C ASP A 288 5.46 -10.61 -15.77
N HIS A 289 4.46 -10.91 -14.93
CA HIS A 289 3.07 -10.53 -15.16
C HIS A 289 2.55 -9.61 -14.08
N LYS A 290 2.54 -8.30 -14.37
CA LYS A 290 2.07 -7.25 -13.45
C LYS A 290 0.57 -6.93 -13.59
N ILE A 291 -0.11 -7.57 -14.53
CA ILE A 291 -1.56 -7.49 -14.74
C ILE A 291 -2.09 -8.93 -14.79
N CYS A 292 -3.02 -9.27 -13.91
CA CYS A 292 -3.62 -10.61 -13.83
C CYS A 292 -5.14 -10.52 -13.82
N TRP A 293 -5.78 -11.38 -14.60
CA TRP A 293 -7.22 -11.61 -14.52
C TRP A 293 -7.51 -12.63 -13.42
N TYR A 294 -8.65 -12.47 -12.76
CA TYR A 294 -9.13 -13.46 -11.81
C TYR A 294 -9.45 -14.79 -12.53
N GLU A 295 -9.04 -15.86 -11.92
CA GLU A 295 -9.38 -17.25 -12.31
C GLU A 295 -9.85 -17.96 -11.06
N ARG A 296 -10.93 -18.75 -11.14
CA ARG A 296 -11.51 -19.45 -9.96
C ARG A 296 -10.50 -20.32 -9.22
N GLU A 297 -9.53 -20.86 -9.94
CA GLU A 297 -8.43 -21.66 -9.37
C GLU A 297 -7.50 -20.83 -8.43
N MET A 298 -7.53 -19.50 -8.51
CA MET A 298 -6.76 -18.61 -7.62
C MET A 298 -7.29 -18.62 -6.19
N ASP A 299 -8.60 -18.73 -6.03
CA ASP A 299 -9.25 -18.78 -4.69
C ASP A 299 -8.82 -20.07 -3.97
N ASP A 300 -8.82 -21.19 -4.67
CA ASP A 300 -8.38 -22.48 -4.11
C ASP A 300 -6.89 -22.45 -3.75
N LYS A 301 -6.02 -21.92 -4.61
CA LYS A 301 -4.57 -21.80 -4.32
C LYS A 301 -4.29 -20.87 -3.15
N THR A 302 -4.97 -19.74 -3.06
CA THR A 302 -4.79 -18.79 -1.94
C THR A 302 -5.31 -19.38 -0.64
N ARG A 303 -6.46 -20.07 -0.68
CA ARG A 303 -7.00 -20.79 0.47
C ARG A 303 -6.05 -21.91 0.93
N GLN A 304 -5.52 -22.71 0.00
CA GLN A 304 -4.54 -23.75 0.30
C GLN A 304 -3.26 -23.18 0.92
N ARG A 305 -2.72 -22.05 0.40
CA ARG A 305 -1.55 -21.38 0.98
C ARG A 305 -1.81 -20.88 2.40
N ASN A 306 -2.96 -20.25 2.64
CA ASN A 306 -3.34 -19.77 3.97
C ASN A 306 -3.54 -20.93 4.97
N MET A 307 -4.15 -22.02 4.52
CA MET A 307 -4.27 -23.24 5.34
C MET A 307 -2.89 -23.82 5.64
N MET A 308 -2.03 -23.94 4.64
CA MET A 308 -0.67 -24.45 4.81
C MET A 308 0.16 -23.58 5.77
N ALA A 309 0.02 -22.25 5.72
CA ALA A 309 0.68 -21.34 6.67
C ALA A 309 0.22 -21.58 8.12
N ALA A 310 -1.06 -21.87 8.33
CA ALA A 310 -1.60 -22.24 9.64
C ALA A 310 -1.09 -23.63 10.08
N ASP A 311 -1.05 -24.57 9.13
CA ASP A 311 -0.55 -25.92 9.36
C ASP A 311 0.94 -25.96 9.71
N ILE A 312 1.78 -25.13 9.08
CA ILE A 312 3.19 -24.96 9.45
C ILE A 312 3.31 -24.56 10.93
N ARG A 313 2.57 -23.52 11.37
CA ARG A 313 2.62 -23.08 12.78
C ARG A 313 2.17 -24.15 13.75
N ARG A 314 1.14 -24.92 13.41
CA ARG A 314 0.66 -26.05 14.20
C ARG A 314 1.69 -27.19 14.21
N GLY A 315 2.24 -27.55 13.05
CA GLY A 315 3.17 -28.66 12.83
C GLY A 315 4.46 -28.53 13.64
N ILE A 316 4.95 -27.28 13.88
CA ILE A 316 6.10 -27.03 14.76
C ILE A 316 5.88 -27.62 16.16
N HIS A 317 4.66 -27.51 16.70
CA HIS A 317 4.33 -28.02 18.04
C HIS A 317 3.81 -29.46 18.03
N ALA A 318 3.36 -29.96 16.89
CA ALA A 318 2.78 -31.28 16.71
C ALA A 318 3.81 -32.38 16.38
N GLY A 319 5.10 -32.01 16.19
CA GLY A 319 6.15 -32.96 15.82
C GLY A 319 6.05 -33.45 14.37
N GLU A 320 5.50 -32.62 13.49
CA GLU A 320 5.33 -32.96 12.05
C GLU A 320 6.62 -32.70 11.24
N PHE A 321 7.58 -31.98 11.83
CA PHE A 321 8.87 -31.67 11.22
C PHE A 321 9.98 -32.60 11.72
N SER A 322 10.91 -32.94 10.85
CA SER A 322 12.13 -33.68 11.16
C SER A 322 13.31 -33.14 10.39
N LEU A 323 14.52 -33.47 10.84
CA LEU A 323 15.76 -33.12 10.15
C LEU A 323 16.37 -34.36 9.52
N HIS A 324 16.85 -34.21 8.29
CA HIS A 324 17.72 -35.16 7.64
C HIS A 324 19.08 -34.53 7.46
N TYR A 325 20.15 -35.34 7.56
CA TYR A 325 21.52 -34.83 7.46
C TYR A 325 22.19 -35.38 6.23
N GLN A 326 22.79 -34.48 5.42
CA GLN A 326 23.59 -34.91 4.27
C GLN A 326 25.07 -34.60 4.54
N ALA A 327 25.91 -35.61 4.29
CA ALA A 327 27.35 -35.51 4.55
C ALA A 327 28.05 -34.60 3.53
N ILE A 328 28.86 -33.67 4.02
CA ILE A 328 29.83 -32.90 3.25
C ILE A 328 31.18 -33.63 3.37
N ARG A 329 31.88 -33.79 2.25
CA ARG A 329 33.11 -34.59 2.20
C ARG A 329 34.25 -33.81 1.57
N ASN A 330 35.46 -34.02 2.09
CA ASN A 330 36.66 -33.56 1.45
C ASN A 330 36.87 -34.32 0.12
N ILE A 331 37.23 -33.60 -0.92
CA ILE A 331 37.41 -34.18 -2.27
C ILE A 331 38.56 -35.18 -2.32
N LYS A 332 39.68 -34.91 -1.64
CA LYS A 332 40.93 -35.67 -1.73
C LYS A 332 40.86 -37.03 -1.00
N ASP A 333 40.49 -37.01 0.28
CA ASP A 333 40.50 -38.17 1.15
C ASP A 333 39.15 -38.80 1.43
N ARG A 334 38.08 -38.18 0.92
CA ARG A 334 36.65 -38.58 1.11
C ARG A 334 36.16 -38.56 2.55
N SER A 335 36.95 -38.02 3.47
CA SER A 335 36.53 -37.89 4.86
C SER A 335 35.34 -36.94 5.00
N ILE A 336 34.48 -37.22 5.97
CA ILE A 336 33.34 -36.35 6.29
C ILE A 336 33.90 -35.12 7.05
N THR A 337 33.69 -33.95 6.51
CA THR A 337 34.08 -32.66 7.09
C THR A 337 32.94 -31.99 7.84
N GLY A 338 31.68 -32.18 7.37
CA GLY A 338 30.49 -31.62 7.97
C GLY A 338 29.21 -32.30 7.52
N TYR A 339 28.11 -31.75 7.95
CA TYR A 339 26.76 -32.19 7.56
C TYR A 339 25.91 -30.95 7.29
N GLU A 340 25.00 -31.04 6.33
CA GLU A 340 23.94 -30.07 6.15
C GLU A 340 22.62 -30.62 6.74
N ALA A 341 21.96 -29.83 7.56
CA ALA A 341 20.65 -30.13 8.14
C ALA A 341 19.53 -29.70 7.17
N LEU A 342 18.79 -30.65 6.69
CA LEU A 342 17.76 -30.48 5.68
C LEU A 342 16.38 -30.74 6.28
N LEU A 343 15.54 -29.74 6.33
CA LEU A 343 14.21 -29.80 6.92
C LEU A 343 13.27 -30.71 6.09
N ARG A 344 12.49 -31.52 6.77
CA ARG A 344 11.44 -32.39 6.21
C ARG A 344 10.13 -32.14 6.92
N TRP A 345 9.03 -32.15 6.19
CA TRP A 345 7.69 -32.00 6.74
C TRP A 345 6.82 -33.19 6.36
N GLN A 346 6.39 -33.93 7.38
CA GLN A 346 5.44 -35.02 7.24
C GLN A 346 4.06 -34.56 7.70
N HIS A 347 3.27 -34.07 6.74
CA HIS A 347 1.93 -33.57 7.03
C HIS A 347 0.94 -34.73 7.24
N PRO A 348 0.07 -34.69 8.28
CA PRO A 348 -0.80 -35.80 8.63
C PRO A 348 -1.82 -36.18 7.56
N GLN A 349 -2.22 -35.23 6.69
CA GLN A 349 -3.20 -35.48 5.63
C GLN A 349 -2.59 -35.48 4.22
N LEU A 350 -1.55 -34.68 4.00
CA LEU A 350 -0.95 -34.47 2.67
C LEU A 350 0.30 -35.33 2.44
N GLY A 351 0.75 -36.09 3.46
CA GLY A 351 2.00 -36.83 3.40
C GLY A 351 3.24 -35.96 3.42
N THR A 352 4.31 -36.40 2.77
CA THR A 352 5.57 -35.63 2.71
C THR A 352 5.43 -34.42 1.81
N ILE A 353 5.63 -33.22 2.38
CA ILE A 353 5.61 -31.96 1.64
C ILE A 353 7.07 -31.53 1.43
N PRO A 354 7.50 -31.30 0.17
CA PRO A 354 8.88 -30.89 -0.11
C PRO A 354 9.15 -29.46 0.34
N PRO A 355 10.42 -29.14 0.74
CA PRO A 355 10.83 -27.81 1.18
C PRO A 355 10.50 -26.69 0.20
N ASP A 356 10.68 -26.92 -1.09
CA ASP A 356 10.40 -25.94 -2.17
C ASP A 356 8.93 -25.49 -2.20
N VAL A 357 8.02 -26.27 -1.62
CA VAL A 357 6.59 -25.93 -1.53
C VAL A 357 6.28 -25.13 -0.27
N PHE A 358 6.76 -25.56 0.91
CA PHE A 358 6.33 -24.96 2.17
C PHE A 358 7.24 -23.84 2.67
N ILE A 359 8.54 -23.81 2.33
CA ILE A 359 9.47 -22.74 2.77
C ILE A 359 9.03 -21.37 2.25
N PRO A 360 8.70 -21.18 0.96
CA PRO A 360 8.20 -19.89 0.47
C PRO A 360 6.94 -19.42 1.22
N ILE A 361 6.01 -20.35 1.53
CA ILE A 361 4.80 -20.04 2.29
C ILE A 361 5.13 -19.66 3.73
N ALA A 362 6.10 -20.33 4.35
CA ALA A 362 6.58 -20.00 5.68
C ALA A 362 7.22 -18.59 5.73
N GLU A 363 7.97 -18.22 4.68
CA GLU A 363 8.59 -16.90 4.54
C GLU A 363 7.54 -15.79 4.37
N GLU A 364 6.61 -15.95 3.43
CA GLU A 364 5.53 -14.99 3.16
C GLU A 364 4.66 -14.77 4.40
N SER A 365 4.33 -15.85 5.13
CA SER A 365 3.48 -15.79 6.34
C SER A 365 4.22 -15.42 7.62
N GLY A 366 5.56 -15.29 7.58
CA GLY A 366 6.42 -15.10 8.74
C GLY A 366 6.55 -16.34 9.66
N ALA A 367 5.97 -17.49 9.28
CA ALA A 367 6.08 -18.74 10.04
C ALA A 367 7.51 -19.32 9.98
N ILE A 368 8.34 -18.89 9.02
CA ILE A 368 9.75 -19.29 8.92
C ILE A 368 10.56 -18.89 10.15
N VAL A 369 10.18 -17.82 10.86
CA VAL A 369 10.91 -17.36 12.04
C VAL A 369 10.82 -18.35 13.20
N PRO A 370 9.62 -18.72 13.71
CA PRO A 370 9.52 -19.76 14.74
C PRO A 370 10.00 -21.14 14.26
N LEU A 371 9.78 -21.49 12.97
CA LEU A 371 10.27 -22.73 12.41
C LEU A 371 11.80 -22.81 12.42
N GLY A 372 12.48 -21.75 12.01
CA GLY A 372 13.94 -21.70 12.02
C GLY A 372 14.55 -21.77 13.42
N TYR A 373 13.90 -21.20 14.45
CA TYR A 373 14.35 -21.39 15.83
C TYR A 373 14.18 -22.84 16.29
N TRP A 374 13.09 -23.49 15.89
CA TRP A 374 12.88 -24.91 16.13
C TRP A 374 13.98 -25.74 15.45
N VAL A 375 14.27 -25.50 14.18
CA VAL A 375 15.35 -26.18 13.43
C VAL A 375 16.69 -26.05 14.16
N LEU A 376 17.07 -24.82 14.54
CA LEU A 376 18.33 -24.57 15.24
C LEU A 376 18.41 -25.34 16.55
N GLU A 377 17.33 -25.37 17.33
CA GLU A 377 17.27 -26.10 18.59
C GLU A 377 17.40 -27.61 18.37
N GLN A 378 16.70 -28.17 17.36
CA GLN A 378 16.81 -29.58 17.02
C GLN A 378 18.22 -29.96 16.55
N VAL A 379 18.82 -29.17 15.66
CA VAL A 379 20.21 -29.39 15.22
C VAL A 379 21.17 -29.46 16.42
N CYS A 380 21.07 -28.52 17.36
CA CYS A 380 21.92 -28.50 18.53
C CYS A 380 21.73 -29.77 19.41
N ASN A 381 20.48 -30.18 19.63
CA ASN A 381 20.18 -31.34 20.48
C ASN A 381 20.56 -32.67 19.80
N GLU A 382 20.12 -32.90 18.58
CA GLU A 382 20.38 -34.12 17.82
C GLU A 382 21.87 -34.34 17.55
N SER A 383 22.61 -33.25 17.25
CA SER A 383 24.07 -33.34 17.05
C SER A 383 24.81 -33.77 18.30
N LEU A 384 24.37 -33.31 19.48
CA LEU A 384 24.95 -33.72 20.77
C LEU A 384 24.59 -35.17 21.10
N GLU A 385 23.33 -35.57 20.93
CA GLU A 385 22.83 -36.91 21.18
C GLU A 385 23.53 -37.97 20.28
N ASN A 386 23.72 -37.64 19.02
CA ASN A 386 24.36 -38.51 18.03
C ASN A 386 25.89 -38.44 18.04
N GLY A 387 26.47 -37.57 18.90
CA GLY A 387 27.92 -37.41 19.00
C GLY A 387 28.57 -36.87 17.73
N LEU A 388 27.87 -36.02 16.98
CA LEU A 388 28.38 -35.42 15.74
C LEU A 388 29.45 -34.36 16.07
N ASN A 389 30.71 -34.79 16.13
CA ASN A 389 31.87 -33.91 16.34
C ASN A 389 32.36 -33.26 15.02
N ARG A 390 31.46 -32.80 14.20
CA ARG A 390 31.70 -32.14 12.92
C ARG A 390 30.81 -30.92 12.80
N LYS A 391 31.16 -30.00 11.88
CA LYS A 391 30.30 -28.84 11.58
C LYS A 391 28.94 -29.30 11.10
N VAL A 392 27.90 -28.59 11.51
CA VAL A 392 26.54 -28.74 10.98
C VAL A 392 26.07 -27.40 10.43
N SER A 393 25.73 -27.43 9.15
CA SER A 393 25.21 -26.27 8.44
C SER A 393 23.70 -26.19 8.55
N VAL A 394 23.18 -25.00 8.74
CA VAL A 394 21.74 -24.69 8.86
C VAL A 394 21.38 -23.56 7.92
N ASN A 395 20.40 -23.77 7.09
CA ASN A 395 19.85 -22.78 6.17
C ASN A 395 19.10 -21.68 6.91
N ILE A 396 19.44 -20.40 6.64
CA ILE A 396 18.84 -19.22 7.26
C ILE A 396 18.11 -18.35 6.22
N SER A 397 16.81 -18.22 6.39
CA SER A 397 16.00 -17.37 5.52
C SER A 397 16.33 -15.87 5.66
N PRO A 398 16.28 -15.10 4.56
CA PRO A 398 16.35 -13.63 4.60
C PRO A 398 15.35 -12.98 5.56
N VAL A 399 14.20 -13.60 5.79
CA VAL A 399 13.17 -13.12 6.72
C VAL A 399 13.64 -13.24 8.17
N GLN A 400 14.34 -14.33 8.51
CA GLN A 400 14.93 -14.54 9.84
C GLN A 400 16.02 -13.53 10.14
N LEU A 401 16.95 -13.26 9.19
CA LEU A 401 18.03 -12.29 9.36
C LEU A 401 17.52 -10.88 9.67
N ARG A 402 16.36 -10.52 9.16
CA ARG A 402 15.73 -9.20 9.42
C ARG A 402 14.92 -9.14 10.71
N HIS A 403 14.70 -10.27 11.36
CA HIS A 403 13.90 -10.30 12.59
C HIS A 403 14.68 -9.71 13.77
N ARG A 404 14.11 -8.70 14.45
CA ARG A 404 14.79 -7.90 15.48
C ARG A 404 15.40 -8.73 16.63
N SER A 405 14.80 -9.85 16.99
CA SER A 405 15.27 -10.71 18.07
C SER A 405 16.13 -11.88 17.60
N PHE A 406 16.55 -11.92 16.32
CA PHE A 406 17.23 -13.10 15.76
C PHE A 406 18.52 -13.44 16.52
N ILE A 407 19.43 -12.48 16.68
CA ILE A 407 20.71 -12.68 17.38
C ILE A 407 20.49 -13.11 18.84
N GLU A 408 19.53 -12.49 19.53
CA GLU A 408 19.21 -12.80 20.93
C GLU A 408 18.68 -14.22 21.07
N LYS A 409 17.78 -14.65 20.18
CA LYS A 409 17.23 -16.02 20.17
C LYS A 409 18.26 -17.07 19.82
N VAL A 410 19.13 -16.82 18.85
CA VAL A 410 20.26 -17.73 18.55
C VAL A 410 21.13 -17.89 19.79
N ARG A 411 21.49 -16.81 20.47
CA ARG A 411 22.29 -16.85 21.72
C ARG A 411 21.57 -17.63 22.83
N GLU A 412 20.29 -17.41 23.01
CA GLU A 412 19.46 -18.12 24.01
C GLU A 412 19.47 -19.64 23.76
N ILE A 413 19.28 -20.07 22.50
CA ILE A 413 19.29 -21.48 22.12
C ILE A 413 20.68 -22.10 22.38
N LEU A 414 21.75 -21.47 21.94
CA LEU A 414 23.12 -21.96 22.14
C LEU A 414 23.48 -22.07 23.63
N MET A 415 23.06 -21.11 24.46
CA MET A 415 23.28 -21.17 25.90
C MET A 415 22.48 -22.31 26.57
N ARG A 416 21.23 -22.53 26.13
CA ARG A 416 20.35 -23.56 26.70
C ARG A 416 20.80 -24.96 26.34
N THR A 417 21.23 -25.18 25.09
CA THR A 417 21.68 -26.47 24.58
C THR A 417 23.15 -26.77 24.93
N ALA A 418 23.93 -25.76 25.31
CA ALA A 418 25.37 -25.85 25.52
C ALA A 418 26.12 -26.38 24.27
N TYR A 419 25.57 -26.17 23.05
CA TYR A 419 26.17 -26.63 21.81
C TYR A 419 27.45 -25.87 21.50
N PRO A 420 28.54 -26.54 21.07
CA PRO A 420 29.79 -25.88 20.70
C PRO A 420 29.60 -24.98 19.48
N VAL A 421 29.67 -23.67 19.67
CA VAL A 421 29.39 -22.66 18.63
C VAL A 421 30.27 -22.86 17.38
N SER A 422 31.51 -23.32 17.56
CA SER A 422 32.46 -23.60 16.48
C SER A 422 32.06 -24.75 15.55
N LEU A 423 31.09 -25.55 15.93
CA LEU A 423 30.50 -26.62 15.12
C LEU A 423 29.22 -26.19 14.38
N LEU A 424 28.76 -24.96 14.56
CA LEU A 424 27.59 -24.41 13.87
C LEU A 424 28.02 -23.56 12.68
N GLU A 425 27.37 -23.79 11.54
CA GLU A 425 27.50 -22.98 10.34
C GLU A 425 26.12 -22.53 9.87
N PHE A 426 26.01 -21.26 9.47
CA PHE A 426 24.79 -20.74 8.89
C PHE A 426 24.97 -20.52 7.39
N GLU A 427 24.06 -21.06 6.60
CA GLU A 427 24.01 -20.90 5.16
C GLU A 427 23.04 -19.77 4.80
N VAL A 428 23.49 -18.84 3.99
CA VAL A 428 22.69 -17.69 3.52
C VAL A 428 22.82 -17.55 2.01
N THR A 429 21.68 -17.45 1.33
CA THR A 429 21.66 -17.26 -0.12
C THR A 429 21.95 -15.81 -0.51
N GLU A 430 22.33 -15.58 -1.77
CA GLU A 430 22.56 -14.23 -2.32
C GLU A 430 21.35 -13.29 -2.13
N THR A 431 20.15 -13.82 -2.15
CA THR A 431 18.90 -13.05 -1.98
C THR A 431 18.76 -12.35 -0.62
N ALA A 432 19.46 -12.85 0.41
CA ALA A 432 19.49 -12.24 1.74
C ALA A 432 20.01 -10.79 1.73
N PHE A 433 20.83 -10.44 0.74
CA PHE A 433 21.49 -9.14 0.63
C PHE A 433 20.78 -8.15 -0.29
N VAL A 434 19.76 -8.58 -1.03
CA VAL A 434 19.08 -7.74 -2.04
C VAL A 434 18.31 -6.58 -1.40
N ILE A 435 17.59 -6.83 -0.30
CA ILE A 435 16.66 -5.86 0.29
C ILE A 435 17.39 -4.86 1.20
N ASN A 436 18.29 -5.34 2.08
CA ASN A 436 19.06 -4.48 2.98
C ASN A 436 20.42 -5.10 3.30
N LYS A 437 21.39 -4.84 2.42
CA LYS A 437 22.76 -5.36 2.50
C LYS A 437 23.45 -4.98 3.81
N GLN A 438 23.28 -3.74 4.28
CA GLN A 438 23.96 -3.26 5.49
C GLN A 438 23.45 -3.96 6.75
N LEU A 439 22.15 -4.16 6.87
CA LEU A 439 21.55 -4.87 7.99
C LEU A 439 21.99 -6.34 7.99
N ALA A 440 21.94 -7.02 6.83
CA ALA A 440 22.36 -8.42 6.70
C ALA A 440 23.82 -8.58 7.14
N PHE A 441 24.75 -7.76 6.63
CA PHE A 441 26.16 -7.80 7.04
C PHE A 441 26.35 -7.52 8.52
N SER A 442 25.62 -6.57 9.10
CA SER A 442 25.70 -6.29 10.54
C SER A 442 25.30 -7.50 11.39
N VAL A 443 24.21 -8.17 11.01
CA VAL A 443 23.74 -9.38 11.71
C VAL A 443 24.75 -10.52 11.56
N LEU A 444 25.22 -10.80 10.34
CA LEU A 444 26.18 -11.87 10.08
C LEU A 444 27.52 -11.63 10.78
N HIS A 445 28.04 -10.40 10.82
CA HIS A 445 29.23 -10.06 11.61
C HIS A 445 29.05 -10.32 13.11
N HIS A 446 27.85 -10.07 13.67
CA HIS A 446 27.59 -10.40 15.06
C HIS A 446 27.62 -11.92 15.30
N LEU A 447 27.07 -12.71 14.38
CA LEU A 447 27.09 -14.17 14.47
C LEU A 447 28.50 -14.73 14.36
N GLN A 448 29.32 -14.21 13.41
CA GLN A 448 30.74 -14.57 13.32
C GLN A 448 31.53 -14.22 14.60
N LYS A 449 31.26 -13.06 15.22
CA LYS A 449 31.87 -12.69 16.52
C LYS A 449 31.45 -13.62 17.67
N MET A 450 30.31 -14.31 17.55
CA MET A 450 29.91 -15.36 18.47
C MET A 450 30.65 -16.69 18.22
N GLY A 451 31.32 -16.83 17.07
CA GLY A 451 32.05 -18.03 16.67
C GLY A 451 31.30 -18.94 15.69
N ILE A 452 30.16 -18.48 15.14
CA ILE A 452 29.40 -19.20 14.12
C ILE A 452 30.04 -18.98 12.75
N SER A 453 30.29 -20.03 11.97
CA SER A 453 30.73 -19.94 10.58
C SER A 453 29.58 -19.47 9.70
N ILE A 454 29.88 -18.68 8.65
CA ILE A 454 28.88 -18.21 7.68
C ILE A 454 29.28 -18.72 6.28
N ALA A 455 28.40 -19.49 5.66
CA ALA A 455 28.53 -19.96 4.29
C ALA A 455 27.64 -19.13 3.35
N LEU A 456 28.16 -18.79 2.19
CA LEU A 456 27.38 -18.20 1.09
C LEU A 456 26.87 -19.32 0.21
N ASP A 457 25.56 -19.45 0.16
CA ASP A 457 24.86 -20.53 -0.57
C ASP A 457 24.32 -20.07 -1.93
N ASP A 458 24.02 -21.02 -2.82
CA ASP A 458 23.52 -20.83 -4.20
C ASP A 458 24.43 -19.89 -5.04
N PHE A 459 25.74 -19.90 -4.79
CA PHE A 459 26.66 -18.97 -5.46
C PHE A 459 26.68 -19.17 -6.97
N GLY A 460 26.48 -18.03 -7.69
CA GLY A 460 26.54 -17.96 -9.15
C GLY A 460 25.19 -17.96 -9.86
N THR A 461 24.08 -18.08 -9.12
CA THR A 461 22.71 -18.00 -9.68
C THR A 461 22.14 -16.57 -9.70
N GLY A 462 22.77 -15.60 -8.98
CA GLY A 462 22.29 -14.24 -8.75
C GLY A 462 23.09 -13.12 -9.39
N TYR A 463 22.56 -11.89 -9.30
CA TYR A 463 23.07 -10.71 -10.01
C TYR A 463 24.24 -9.96 -9.34
N SER A 464 24.74 -10.36 -8.15
CA SER A 464 25.63 -9.48 -7.38
C SER A 464 26.80 -10.15 -6.65
N SER A 465 27.10 -11.39 -6.93
CA SER A 465 28.00 -12.26 -6.17
C SER A 465 29.39 -11.67 -5.85
N LEU A 466 30.09 -11.07 -6.81
CA LEU A 466 31.44 -10.55 -6.61
C LEU A 466 31.51 -9.33 -5.67
N SER A 467 30.50 -8.48 -5.67
CA SER A 467 30.48 -7.31 -4.77
C SER A 467 30.26 -7.71 -3.30
N MET A 468 29.59 -8.84 -3.06
CA MET A 468 29.39 -9.36 -1.70
C MET A 468 30.68 -9.97 -1.13
N LEU A 469 31.39 -10.76 -1.92
CA LEU A 469 32.67 -11.35 -1.52
C LEU A 469 33.75 -10.29 -1.23
N ARG A 470 33.67 -9.12 -1.86
CA ARG A 470 34.54 -7.99 -1.55
C ARG A 470 34.20 -7.33 -0.21
N ASP A 471 32.88 -7.21 0.08
CA ASP A 471 32.39 -6.40 1.19
C ASP A 471 32.18 -7.22 2.49
N PHE A 472 32.13 -8.56 2.40
CA PHE A 472 31.99 -9.47 3.52
C PHE A 472 32.85 -10.72 3.32
N HIS A 473 33.54 -11.16 4.39
CA HIS A 473 34.33 -12.38 4.40
C HIS A 473 33.45 -13.55 4.84
N PHE A 474 33.13 -14.44 3.90
CA PHE A 474 32.44 -15.70 4.18
C PHE A 474 33.47 -16.77 4.56
N ASP A 475 33.08 -17.66 5.47
CA ASP A 475 33.94 -18.75 5.90
C ASP A 475 33.92 -19.91 4.88
N VAL A 476 32.86 -20.03 4.07
CA VAL A 476 32.69 -21.05 3.03
C VAL A 476 31.86 -20.46 1.87
N ILE A 477 32.07 -20.95 0.65
CA ILE A 477 31.23 -20.70 -0.54
C ILE A 477 30.69 -22.03 -1.06
N LYS A 478 29.37 -22.15 -1.24
CA LYS A 478 28.71 -23.32 -1.81
C LYS A 478 28.32 -23.03 -3.26
N LEU A 479 28.83 -23.83 -4.17
CA LEU A 479 28.55 -23.73 -5.60
C LEU A 479 27.26 -24.48 -5.90
N ASP A 480 26.26 -23.77 -6.44
CA ASP A 480 24.93 -24.30 -6.71
C ASP A 480 24.95 -25.53 -7.64
N ARG A 481 24.06 -26.48 -7.36
CA ARG A 481 23.92 -27.75 -8.10
C ARG A 481 23.69 -27.59 -9.61
N SER A 482 23.14 -26.45 -10.06
CA SER A 482 22.88 -26.20 -11.49
C SER A 482 24.17 -26.24 -12.32
N PHE A 483 25.31 -25.87 -11.72
CA PHE A 483 26.61 -25.96 -12.38
C PHE A 483 27.09 -27.41 -12.56
N MET A 484 26.63 -28.33 -11.71
CA MET A 484 27.01 -29.74 -11.84
C MET A 484 26.26 -30.47 -12.95
N THR A 485 25.02 -30.03 -13.25
CA THR A 485 24.16 -30.71 -14.25
C THR A 485 24.84 -30.86 -15.62
N ASP A 486 25.55 -29.82 -16.09
CA ASP A 486 26.14 -29.77 -17.43
C ASP A 486 27.67 -29.73 -17.44
N VAL A 487 28.34 -29.88 -16.29
CA VAL A 487 29.81 -29.71 -16.18
C VAL A 487 30.61 -30.71 -17.00
N GLU A 488 30.09 -31.91 -17.19
CA GLU A 488 30.70 -32.98 -18.00
C GLU A 488 30.58 -32.73 -19.50
N SER A 489 29.46 -32.16 -19.95
CA SER A 489 29.10 -32.01 -21.36
C SER A 489 29.38 -30.63 -21.95
N ASN A 490 29.44 -29.58 -21.11
CA ASN A 490 29.55 -28.21 -21.53
C ASN A 490 30.88 -27.55 -21.10
N PRO A 491 31.84 -27.32 -22.04
CA PRO A 491 33.12 -26.70 -21.73
C PRO A 491 32.99 -25.28 -21.15
N GLN A 492 31.91 -24.55 -21.45
CA GLN A 492 31.69 -23.22 -20.89
C GLN A 492 31.37 -23.30 -19.41
N VAL A 493 30.45 -24.21 -19.02
CA VAL A 493 30.10 -24.46 -17.62
C VAL A 493 31.32 -24.88 -16.83
N ARG A 494 32.14 -25.82 -17.36
CA ARG A 494 33.40 -26.21 -16.74
C ARG A 494 34.35 -25.01 -16.55
N SER A 495 34.46 -24.10 -17.54
CA SER A 495 35.28 -22.90 -17.42
C SER A 495 34.77 -21.96 -16.33
N PHE A 496 33.47 -21.85 -16.15
CA PHE A 496 32.86 -21.11 -15.04
C PHE A 496 33.19 -21.72 -13.67
N VAL A 497 33.01 -23.04 -13.53
CA VAL A 497 33.36 -23.76 -12.29
C VAL A 497 34.83 -23.53 -11.93
N ARG A 498 35.76 -23.67 -12.89
CA ARG A 498 37.18 -23.35 -12.71
C ARG A 498 37.40 -21.92 -12.24
N ALA A 499 36.73 -20.95 -12.84
CA ALA A 499 36.87 -19.55 -12.47
C ALA A 499 36.39 -19.28 -11.02
N ILE A 500 35.29 -19.91 -10.60
CA ILE A 500 34.78 -19.79 -9.24
C ILE A 500 35.70 -20.46 -8.23
N ILE A 501 36.21 -21.66 -8.51
CA ILE A 501 37.20 -22.33 -7.65
C ILE A 501 38.49 -21.47 -7.52
N SER A 502 38.96 -20.91 -8.62
CA SER A 502 40.12 -20.01 -8.61
C SER A 502 39.90 -18.74 -7.80
N LEU A 503 38.67 -18.21 -7.84
CA LEU A 503 38.26 -17.07 -7.02
C LEU A 503 38.28 -17.40 -5.53
N GLY A 504 37.66 -18.52 -5.11
CA GLY A 504 37.68 -18.99 -3.72
C GLY A 504 39.12 -19.13 -3.19
N ASN A 505 39.98 -19.78 -3.96
CA ASN A 505 41.41 -19.93 -3.64
C ASN A 505 42.11 -18.58 -3.50
N SER A 506 41.78 -17.60 -4.35
CA SER A 506 42.41 -16.26 -4.34
C SER A 506 42.06 -15.43 -3.10
N ILE A 507 40.89 -15.69 -2.52
CA ILE A 507 40.42 -15.00 -1.31
C ILE A 507 40.55 -15.86 -0.04
N ASN A 508 41.21 -17.04 -0.14
CA ASN A 508 41.38 -18.03 0.92
C ASN A 508 40.06 -18.48 1.57
N THR A 509 39.02 -18.66 0.77
CA THR A 509 37.71 -19.16 1.21
C THR A 509 37.48 -20.53 0.59
N PRO A 510 37.33 -21.62 1.38
CA PRO A 510 37.05 -22.96 0.90
C PRO A 510 35.73 -23.04 0.14
N LEU A 511 35.69 -23.95 -0.86
CA LEU A 511 34.55 -24.08 -1.74
C LEU A 511 33.97 -25.49 -1.66
N ILE A 512 32.64 -25.56 -1.51
CA ILE A 512 31.86 -26.81 -1.55
C ILE A 512 31.09 -26.87 -2.87
N ALA A 513 31.26 -27.93 -3.64
CA ALA A 513 30.43 -28.19 -4.83
C ALA A 513 29.20 -29.04 -4.45
N GLU A 514 28.02 -28.53 -4.79
CA GLU A 514 26.74 -29.20 -4.51
C GLU A 514 26.23 -30.02 -5.69
N GLY A 515 25.38 -31.02 -5.41
CA GLY A 515 24.73 -31.81 -6.44
C GLY A 515 25.68 -32.74 -7.21
N VAL A 516 26.73 -33.25 -6.57
CA VAL A 516 27.65 -34.21 -7.18
C VAL A 516 27.00 -35.58 -7.20
N GLU A 517 26.64 -36.07 -8.41
CA GLU A 517 25.89 -37.29 -8.62
C GLU A 517 26.68 -38.34 -9.38
N THR A 518 27.73 -37.96 -10.14
CA THR A 518 28.48 -38.85 -11.01
C THR A 518 29.98 -38.85 -10.68
N ALA A 519 30.67 -39.94 -11.03
CA ALA A 519 32.12 -40.04 -10.92
C ALA A 519 32.86 -39.06 -11.88
N GLY A 520 32.23 -38.72 -13.02
CA GLY A 520 32.79 -37.74 -13.96
C GLY A 520 32.76 -36.33 -13.42
N GLN A 521 31.68 -35.92 -12.78
CA GLN A 521 31.61 -34.64 -12.07
C GLN A 521 32.69 -34.52 -10.98
N LEU A 522 32.82 -35.57 -10.20
CA LEU A 522 33.84 -35.66 -9.16
C LEU A 522 35.27 -35.52 -9.72
N GLN A 523 35.59 -36.24 -10.81
CA GLN A 523 36.90 -36.17 -11.45
C GLN A 523 37.20 -34.72 -11.91
N ILE A 524 36.20 -34.03 -12.49
CA ILE A 524 36.36 -32.65 -12.91
C ILE A 524 36.67 -31.74 -11.71
N LEU A 525 35.94 -31.89 -10.61
CA LEU A 525 36.15 -31.09 -9.39
C LEU A 525 37.54 -31.35 -8.77
N GLU A 526 38.05 -32.60 -8.83
CA GLU A 526 39.43 -32.93 -8.44
C GLU A 526 40.45 -32.23 -9.32
N GLU A 527 40.26 -32.29 -10.66
CA GLU A 527 41.16 -31.67 -11.63
C GLU A 527 41.16 -30.13 -11.49
N GLU A 528 40.02 -29.51 -11.16
CA GLU A 528 39.91 -28.06 -10.98
C GLU A 528 40.33 -27.59 -9.55
N GLY A 529 40.56 -28.55 -8.61
CA GLY A 529 41.07 -28.27 -7.26
C GLY A 529 40.05 -27.73 -6.29
N CYS A 530 38.79 -28.21 -6.37
CA CYS A 530 37.76 -27.94 -5.38
C CYS A 530 38.12 -28.58 -4.03
N ASP A 531 37.67 -27.99 -2.91
CA ASP A 531 38.03 -28.45 -1.56
C ASP A 531 37.10 -29.53 -1.06
N GLU A 532 35.81 -29.31 -1.16
CA GLU A 532 34.76 -30.14 -0.58
C GLU A 532 33.62 -30.36 -1.56
N MET A 533 32.77 -31.35 -1.27
CA MET A 533 31.65 -31.74 -2.11
C MET A 533 30.50 -32.28 -1.31
N GLN A 534 29.29 -32.13 -1.88
CA GLN A 534 28.05 -32.70 -1.39
C GLN A 534 27.21 -33.20 -2.57
N GLY A 535 26.55 -34.34 -2.42
CA GLY A 535 25.67 -34.90 -3.46
C GLY A 535 25.36 -36.37 -3.31
N PHE A 536 24.46 -36.86 -4.15
CA PHE A 536 23.93 -38.22 -4.06
C PHE A 536 24.95 -39.31 -4.42
N LEU A 537 26.07 -38.96 -5.05
CA LEU A 537 27.16 -39.91 -5.30
C LEU A 537 27.63 -40.62 -4.03
N PHE A 538 27.50 -39.97 -2.86
CA PHE A 538 27.99 -40.51 -1.57
C PHE A 538 26.89 -40.76 -0.55
N GLY A 539 25.64 -40.59 -0.92
CA GLY A 539 24.47 -40.86 -0.10
C GLY A 539 23.41 -39.77 -0.17
N GLU A 540 22.18 -40.17 0.00
CA GLU A 540 21.05 -39.31 0.19
C GLU A 540 21.01 -38.77 1.62
N PRO A 541 20.30 -37.67 1.90
CA PRO A 541 20.07 -37.19 3.26
C PRO A 541 19.33 -38.24 4.11
N VAL A 542 19.86 -38.55 5.28
CA VAL A 542 19.29 -39.56 6.21
C VAL A 542 18.96 -38.95 7.57
#